data_f445b7f6c04e2eacd5634cc4a2102c02
#
_entry.id   f445b7f6c04e2eacd5634cc4a2102c02
#
_cell.length_a   1.000
_cell.length_b   1.000
_cell.length_c   1.000
_cell.angle_alpha   90.00
_cell.angle_beta   90.00
_cell.angle_gamma   90.00
#
_symmetry.space_group_name_H-M   'P 1'
#
loop_
_entity.id
_entity.type
_entity.pdbx_description
1 polymer ?
#
loop_
_entity_poly.entity_id
_entity_poly.type
_entity_poly.pdbx_seq_one_letter_code
_entity_poly.pdbx_strand_id
1 'polypeptide(L)'
;GIKRMKVSNIQKGLLVRTMICAVSLAAACFFEASLNVQAAPRAQETGERVTVVIDPGHGGDNEGTLEGITKEKEMTMVTALAMYEELTKYDNVDVYLTHTDDVSMSLADRAQFAAERNADFLFSIHYNASVDHDLFGSEVWISSVQPYNAYGYQFGWEQMQQMKGMGLFLRGVKTKLKDNGDDYYGIIRESTARGIPSAIIEHCHVDEGRDIPYCQTEEDWKRFGREDALSVAKYFGLSDADTGVDYSAEADALPEVSLQSILPATIRDKTEPDICLLSLLNADYDTGEVTLEVTGTDYDCPMMYYD
;
A
#
# COMPACT_ATOMS: atom_id res chain seq x y z
N GLY A 1 32.23 -22.51 16.53
CA GLY A 1 32.26 -23.97 16.49
C GLY A 1 31.15 -24.48 15.61
N ILE A 2 31.52 -24.96 14.42
CA ILE A 2 30.60 -25.49 13.40
C ILE A 2 30.03 -26.80 13.89
N LYS A 3 28.72 -26.87 14.15
CA LYS A 3 28.03 -28.14 14.36
C LYS A 3 27.63 -28.72 13.01
N ARG A 4 28.33 -29.79 12.60
CA ARG A 4 27.88 -30.64 11.50
C ARG A 4 26.64 -31.42 11.93
N MET A 5 25.50 -31.16 11.32
CA MET A 5 24.34 -32.06 11.38
C MET A 5 24.48 -33.15 10.31
N LYS A 6 24.48 -34.41 10.76
CA LYS A 6 24.42 -35.58 9.87
C LYS A 6 22.99 -35.76 9.38
N VAL A 7 22.79 -35.57 8.08
CA VAL A 7 21.57 -35.96 7.38
C VAL A 7 21.69 -37.44 7.02
N SER A 8 21.11 -38.33 7.84
CA SER A 8 20.89 -39.71 7.49
C SER A 8 19.43 -40.04 7.79
N ASN A 9 18.67 -40.34 6.77
CA ASN A 9 17.35 -41.00 6.72
C ASN A 9 16.24 -40.31 5.90
N ILE A 10 16.56 -39.64 4.82
CA ILE A 10 15.52 -39.12 3.87
C ILE A 10 15.53 -39.88 2.52
N GLN A 11 16.11 -41.08 2.45
CA GLN A 11 16.16 -41.80 1.15
C GLN A 11 15.29 -43.04 1.05
N LYS A 12 14.37 -43.30 1.96
CA LYS A 12 13.52 -44.53 1.87
C LYS A 12 12.02 -44.29 1.75
N GLY A 13 11.57 -43.05 1.62
CA GLY A 13 10.14 -42.70 1.47
C GLY A 13 9.69 -42.33 0.08
N LEU A 14 10.61 -42.16 -0.89
CA LEU A 14 10.32 -41.54 -2.18
C LEU A 14 10.04 -42.52 -3.34
N LEU A 15 9.99 -43.82 -3.10
CA LEU A 15 9.85 -44.81 -4.19
C LEU A 15 8.49 -45.54 -4.24
N VAL A 16 7.52 -45.20 -3.44
CA VAL A 16 6.21 -45.88 -3.39
C VAL A 16 5.01 -44.96 -3.72
N ARG A 17 5.22 -43.69 -4.02
CA ARG A 17 4.12 -42.78 -4.37
C ARG A 17 4.08 -42.31 -5.83
N THR A 18 4.93 -42.87 -6.69
CA THR A 18 4.98 -42.51 -8.12
C THR A 18 4.15 -43.41 -9.05
N MET A 19 3.27 -44.24 -8.52
CA MET A 19 2.54 -45.18 -9.37
C MET A 19 1.01 -45.20 -9.21
N ILE A 20 0.40 -44.23 -8.57
CA ILE A 20 -1.07 -44.12 -8.54
C ILE A 20 -1.47 -42.66 -8.73
N CYS A 21 -1.13 -42.06 -9.85
CA CYS A 21 -1.75 -40.81 -10.33
C CYS A 21 -1.68 -40.71 -11.86
N ALA A 22 -1.91 -41.81 -12.52
CA ALA A 22 -2.06 -41.81 -13.96
C ALA A 22 -3.46 -42.35 -14.34
N VAL A 23 -4.53 -41.81 -13.78
CA VAL A 23 -5.87 -41.82 -14.38
C VAL A 23 -6.74 -40.78 -13.62
N SER A 24 -6.79 -39.63 -14.15
CA SER A 24 -7.89 -38.67 -14.23
C SER A 24 -7.34 -37.30 -14.58
N LEU A 25 -6.77 -37.23 -15.81
CA LEU A 25 -6.68 -35.96 -16.51
C LEU A 25 -8.11 -35.65 -17.01
N ALA A 26 -9.05 -35.45 -16.12
CA ALA A 26 -10.22 -34.67 -16.43
C ALA A 26 -9.73 -33.22 -16.41
N ALA A 27 -9.72 -32.63 -17.60
CA ALA A 27 -9.47 -31.22 -17.83
C ALA A 27 -10.34 -30.36 -16.92
N ALA A 28 -9.85 -30.05 -15.74
CA ALA A 28 -10.20 -28.82 -15.09
C ALA A 28 -9.35 -27.76 -15.84
N CYS A 29 -9.90 -27.27 -16.95
CA CYS A 29 -9.56 -25.95 -17.41
C CYS A 29 -9.96 -25.04 -16.24
N PHE A 30 -9.05 -24.78 -15.31
CA PHE A 30 -9.06 -23.56 -14.55
C PHE A 30 -8.92 -22.48 -15.61
N PHE A 31 -10.05 -21.97 -16.06
CA PHE A 31 -10.12 -20.62 -16.55
C PHE A 31 -9.63 -19.79 -15.35
N GLU A 32 -8.35 -19.49 -15.29
CA GLU A 32 -7.89 -18.28 -14.67
C GLU A 32 -8.58 -17.18 -15.49
N ALA A 33 -9.77 -16.81 -15.06
CA ALA A 33 -10.32 -15.53 -15.42
C ALA A 33 -9.35 -14.53 -14.81
N SER A 34 -8.32 -14.15 -15.56
CA SER A 34 -7.69 -12.88 -15.40
C SER A 34 -8.84 -11.90 -15.51
N LEU A 35 -9.39 -11.48 -14.38
CA LEU A 35 -10.25 -10.32 -14.34
C LEU A 35 -9.29 -9.19 -14.76
N ASN A 36 -9.29 -8.88 -16.07
CA ASN A 36 -8.76 -7.63 -16.54
C ASN A 36 -9.63 -6.55 -15.90
N VAL A 37 -9.31 -6.20 -14.67
CA VAL A 37 -9.87 -5.03 -14.05
C VAL A 37 -9.22 -3.88 -14.77
N GLN A 38 -10.02 -3.22 -15.59
CA GLN A 38 -9.63 -1.99 -16.25
C GLN A 38 -9.10 -1.06 -15.17
N ALA A 39 -7.90 -0.54 -15.32
CA ALA A 39 -7.35 0.46 -14.41
C ALA A 39 -8.35 1.60 -14.20
N ALA A 40 -8.27 2.28 -13.06
CA ALA A 40 -9.07 3.49 -12.83
C ALA A 40 -9.00 4.40 -14.08
N PRO A 41 -10.06 5.17 -14.38
CA PRO A 41 -10.12 5.98 -15.59
C PRO A 41 -8.85 6.80 -15.74
N ARG A 42 -8.09 6.58 -16.79
CA ARG A 42 -6.89 7.34 -17.07
C ARG A 42 -7.29 8.62 -17.79
N ALA A 43 -6.78 9.76 -17.36
CA ALA A 43 -7.01 11.04 -17.99
C ALA A 43 -6.77 11.05 -19.51
N GLN A 44 -5.86 10.19 -19.98
CA GLN A 44 -5.47 10.12 -21.39
C GLN A 44 -6.41 9.29 -22.28
N GLU A 45 -7.08 8.26 -21.75
CA GLU A 45 -7.95 7.40 -22.55
C GLU A 45 -9.28 8.07 -22.90
N THR A 46 -9.79 8.93 -22.05
CA THR A 46 -11.08 9.58 -22.21
C THR A 46 -10.98 11.03 -22.69
N GLY A 47 -9.82 11.68 -22.56
CA GLY A 47 -9.65 13.13 -22.74
C GLY A 47 -10.40 13.94 -21.68
N GLU A 48 -10.92 13.29 -20.65
CA GLU A 48 -11.57 13.90 -19.50
C GLU A 48 -10.54 14.20 -18.41
N ARG A 49 -10.84 15.22 -17.60
CA ARG A 49 -10.00 15.56 -16.44
C ARG A 49 -10.24 14.57 -15.31
N VAL A 50 -9.16 14.13 -14.67
CA VAL A 50 -9.25 13.32 -13.46
C VAL A 50 -9.69 14.20 -12.29
N THR A 51 -10.61 13.73 -11.47
CA THR A 51 -11.03 14.39 -10.23
C THR A 51 -10.53 13.62 -9.02
N VAL A 52 -9.67 14.23 -8.23
CA VAL A 52 -9.13 13.65 -7.00
C VAL A 52 -9.57 14.45 -5.78
N VAL A 53 -9.85 13.72 -4.70
CA VAL A 53 -10.14 14.32 -3.40
C VAL A 53 -9.06 13.87 -2.41
N ILE A 54 -8.42 14.85 -1.78
CA ILE A 54 -7.48 14.65 -0.70
C ILE A 54 -8.22 14.87 0.62
N ASP A 55 -8.11 13.94 1.53
CA ASP A 55 -8.76 13.96 2.84
C ASP A 55 -7.72 14.01 3.95
N PRO A 56 -7.38 15.18 4.52
CA PRO A 56 -6.55 15.23 5.71
C PRO A 56 -7.22 14.44 6.83
N GLY A 57 -6.55 13.42 7.36
CA GLY A 57 -7.10 12.63 8.45
C GLY A 57 -7.34 13.46 9.71
N HIS A 58 -8.35 13.06 10.52
CA HIS A 58 -8.68 13.71 11.79
C HIS A 58 -9.27 15.13 11.64
N GLY A 59 -9.07 16.00 12.64
CA GLY A 59 -9.56 17.39 12.67
C GLY A 59 -10.55 17.68 13.81
N GLY A 60 -10.63 18.93 14.24
CA GLY A 60 -11.43 19.36 15.37
C GLY A 60 -11.03 18.66 16.67
N ASP A 61 -12.00 18.01 17.32
CA ASP A 61 -11.78 17.28 18.59
C ASP A 61 -11.07 15.93 18.37
N ASN A 62 -10.96 15.45 17.14
CA ASN A 62 -10.21 14.25 16.82
C ASN A 62 -8.77 14.62 16.46
N GLU A 63 -7.87 14.47 17.39
CA GLU A 63 -6.46 14.85 17.25
C GLU A 63 -5.60 13.79 16.54
N GLY A 64 -6.14 12.59 16.33
CA GLY A 64 -5.37 11.44 15.84
C GLY A 64 -4.45 10.87 16.91
N THR A 65 -3.32 10.28 16.50
CA THR A 65 -2.30 9.86 17.45
C THR A 65 -1.65 11.07 18.15
N LEU A 66 -1.33 10.91 19.43
CA LEU A 66 -0.62 11.90 20.25
C LEU A 66 0.81 11.45 20.60
N GLU A 67 1.24 10.32 20.04
CA GLU A 67 2.53 9.71 20.36
C GLU A 67 3.72 10.42 19.69
N GLY A 68 3.46 11.22 18.66
CA GLY A 68 4.51 11.96 17.94
C GLY A 68 4.90 13.28 18.62
N ILE A 69 5.66 14.09 17.90
CA ILE A 69 6.10 15.43 18.34
C ILE A 69 4.96 16.46 18.28
N THR A 70 3.90 16.16 17.55
CA THR A 70 2.72 16.98 17.37
C THR A 70 1.49 16.10 17.14
N LYS A 71 0.32 16.73 17.08
CA LYS A 71 -0.94 16.03 16.81
C LYS A 71 -0.99 15.58 15.37
N GLU A 72 -1.46 14.36 15.14
CA GLU A 72 -1.55 13.81 13.79
C GLU A 72 -2.37 14.69 12.84
N LYS A 73 -3.47 15.30 13.31
CA LYS A 73 -4.30 16.21 12.50
C LYS A 73 -3.54 17.40 11.92
N GLU A 74 -2.49 17.86 12.61
CA GLU A 74 -1.64 18.96 12.12
C GLU A 74 -0.70 18.47 11.01
N MET A 75 -0.14 17.29 11.21
CA MET A 75 0.74 16.63 10.23
C MET A 75 -0.04 16.32 8.94
N THR A 76 -1.20 15.70 9.06
CA THR A 76 -2.04 15.32 7.91
C THR A 76 -2.49 16.52 7.11
N MET A 77 -2.84 17.63 7.76
CA MET A 77 -3.23 18.88 7.09
C MET A 77 -2.06 19.46 6.28
N VAL A 78 -0.87 19.54 6.86
CA VAL A 78 0.32 20.08 6.16
C VAL A 78 0.69 19.18 4.97
N THR A 79 0.66 17.87 5.15
CA THR A 79 0.92 16.90 4.07
C THR A 79 -0.10 17.04 2.94
N ALA A 80 -1.39 17.10 3.28
CA ALA A 80 -2.48 17.23 2.31
C ALA A 80 -2.43 18.55 1.53
N LEU A 81 -2.08 19.67 2.18
CA LEU A 81 -1.90 20.95 1.52
C LEU A 81 -0.72 20.93 0.55
N ALA A 82 0.41 20.32 0.92
CA ALA A 82 1.56 20.17 0.04
C ALA A 82 1.24 19.25 -1.17
N MET A 83 0.50 18.16 -0.94
CA MET A 83 -0.01 17.29 -2.01
C MET A 83 -0.93 18.06 -2.97
N TYR A 84 -1.85 18.86 -2.44
CA TYR A 84 -2.73 19.71 -3.23
C TYR A 84 -1.95 20.70 -4.10
N GLU A 85 -0.98 21.42 -3.49
CA GLU A 85 -0.15 22.39 -4.20
C GLU A 85 0.64 21.76 -5.36
N GLU A 86 1.15 20.55 -5.18
CA GLU A 86 1.86 19.84 -6.25
C GLU A 86 0.92 19.33 -7.34
N LEU A 87 -0.21 18.71 -6.98
CA LEU A 87 -1.15 18.17 -7.96
C LEU A 87 -1.80 19.25 -8.83
N THR A 88 -2.04 20.45 -8.28
CA THR A 88 -2.65 21.56 -9.05
C THR A 88 -1.73 22.10 -10.15
N LYS A 89 -0.48 21.66 -10.24
CA LYS A 89 0.43 22.03 -11.33
C LYS A 89 0.19 21.23 -12.61
N TYR A 90 -0.50 20.07 -12.52
CA TYR A 90 -0.80 19.26 -13.68
C TYR A 90 -2.05 19.76 -14.42
N ASP A 91 -2.05 19.63 -15.76
CA ASP A 91 -3.08 20.21 -16.64
C ASP A 91 -4.41 19.47 -16.61
N ASN A 92 -4.38 18.16 -16.38
CA ASN A 92 -5.50 17.26 -16.61
C ASN A 92 -6.09 16.68 -15.31
N VAL A 93 -6.01 17.44 -14.22
CA VAL A 93 -6.57 17.04 -12.93
C VAL A 93 -7.34 18.19 -12.26
N ASP A 94 -8.44 17.85 -11.60
CA ASP A 94 -9.18 18.69 -10.68
C ASP A 94 -8.97 18.17 -9.27
N VAL A 95 -8.45 19.01 -8.37
CA VAL A 95 -8.03 18.61 -7.03
C VAL A 95 -8.88 19.33 -5.99
N TYR A 96 -9.39 18.58 -5.02
CA TYR A 96 -10.18 19.10 -3.90
C TYR A 96 -9.66 18.58 -2.57
N LEU A 97 -9.79 19.38 -1.53
CA LEU A 97 -9.57 19.00 -0.13
C LEU A 97 -10.93 18.84 0.55
N THR A 98 -11.12 17.81 1.38
CA THR A 98 -12.37 17.65 2.14
C THR A 98 -12.58 18.82 3.10
N HIS A 99 -11.51 19.34 3.67
CA HIS A 99 -11.48 20.52 4.53
C HIS A 99 -10.09 21.16 4.51
N THR A 100 -10.03 22.45 4.85
CA THR A 100 -8.78 23.23 4.95
C THR A 100 -8.60 23.84 6.33
N ASP A 101 -9.64 23.77 7.16
CA ASP A 101 -9.63 24.27 8.54
C ASP A 101 -9.64 23.12 9.53
N ASP A 102 -9.22 23.37 10.76
CA ASP A 102 -9.26 22.39 11.85
C ASP A 102 -10.71 22.16 12.34
N VAL A 103 -11.46 21.36 11.60
CA VAL A 103 -12.88 21.07 11.85
C VAL A 103 -13.13 19.57 11.99
N SER A 104 -14.11 19.22 12.82
CA SER A 104 -14.62 17.86 12.89
C SER A 104 -15.49 17.57 11.68
N MET A 105 -15.13 16.54 10.90
CA MET A 105 -15.91 16.07 9.76
C MET A 105 -16.11 14.55 9.86
N SER A 106 -17.34 14.07 9.74
CA SER A 106 -17.62 12.66 9.83
C SER A 106 -17.05 11.90 8.59
N LEU A 107 -16.75 10.61 8.75
CA LEU A 107 -16.26 9.79 7.64
C LEU A 107 -17.28 9.71 6.49
N ALA A 108 -18.59 9.70 6.83
CA ALA A 108 -19.66 9.74 5.84
C ALA A 108 -19.68 11.06 5.06
N ASP A 109 -19.46 12.21 5.73
CA ASP A 109 -19.42 13.52 5.06
C ASP A 109 -18.19 13.66 4.17
N ARG A 110 -17.04 13.13 4.58
CA ARG A 110 -15.81 13.08 3.74
C ARG A 110 -16.03 12.31 2.45
N ALA A 111 -16.63 11.11 2.55
CA ALA A 111 -16.97 10.30 1.39
C ALA A 111 -18.09 10.92 0.55
N GLN A 112 -19.06 11.58 1.17
CA GLN A 112 -20.12 12.32 0.48
C GLN A 112 -19.55 13.50 -0.31
N PHE A 113 -18.60 14.24 0.28
CA PHE A 113 -17.90 15.33 -0.41
C PHE A 113 -17.20 14.87 -1.69
N ALA A 114 -16.56 13.69 -1.66
CA ALA A 114 -15.95 13.09 -2.85
C ALA A 114 -17.00 12.65 -3.88
N ALA A 115 -18.09 12.04 -3.44
CA ALA A 115 -19.18 11.59 -4.33
C ALA A 115 -19.87 12.76 -5.04
N GLU A 116 -20.11 13.87 -4.36
CA GLU A 116 -20.71 15.09 -4.95
C GLU A 116 -19.86 15.72 -6.05
N ARG A 117 -18.56 15.41 -6.06
CA ARG A 117 -17.61 15.87 -7.07
C ARG A 117 -17.32 14.83 -8.13
N ASN A 118 -17.99 13.68 -8.07
CA ASN A 118 -17.72 12.53 -8.94
C ASN A 118 -16.22 12.17 -8.94
N ALA A 119 -15.62 12.12 -7.75
CA ALA A 119 -14.19 11.87 -7.62
C ALA A 119 -13.82 10.50 -8.20
N ASP A 120 -12.75 10.46 -8.98
CA ASP A 120 -12.15 9.22 -9.47
C ASP A 120 -11.41 8.48 -8.36
N PHE A 121 -10.94 9.22 -7.32
CA PHE A 121 -10.29 8.63 -6.16
C PHE A 121 -10.30 9.58 -4.95
N LEU A 122 -10.39 9.00 -3.73
CA LEU A 122 -10.22 9.69 -2.46
C LEU A 122 -8.96 9.18 -1.76
N PHE A 123 -8.03 10.07 -1.44
CA PHE A 123 -6.78 9.79 -0.73
C PHE A 123 -6.87 10.32 0.70
N SER A 124 -6.93 9.43 1.68
CA SER A 124 -6.99 9.79 3.10
C SER A 124 -5.58 9.75 3.70
N ILE A 125 -5.13 10.88 4.21
CA ILE A 125 -3.76 11.15 4.65
C ILE A 125 -3.65 10.89 6.15
N HIS A 126 -2.72 10.03 6.56
CA HIS A 126 -2.54 9.59 7.93
C HIS A 126 -1.07 9.34 8.30
N TYR A 127 -0.84 9.27 9.60
CA TYR A 127 0.41 8.83 10.22
C TYR A 127 0.09 7.77 11.28
N ASN A 128 0.86 6.72 11.31
CA ASN A 128 0.61 5.57 12.16
C ASN A 128 1.26 5.70 13.54
N ALA A 129 0.77 4.92 14.48
CA ALA A 129 1.41 4.63 15.75
C ALA A 129 1.02 3.21 16.20
N SER A 130 1.86 2.56 16.99
CA SER A 130 1.58 1.23 17.52
C SER A 130 1.57 1.21 19.05
N VAL A 131 0.74 0.33 19.62
CA VAL A 131 0.58 0.22 21.08
C VAL A 131 1.90 -0.13 21.78
N ASP A 132 2.68 -1.00 21.15
CA ASP A 132 3.94 -1.52 21.69
C ASP A 132 5.14 -0.70 21.21
N HIS A 133 4.95 0.35 20.39
CA HIS A 133 5.98 1.24 19.81
C HIS A 133 7.09 0.48 19.06
N ASP A 134 6.77 -0.62 18.42
CA ASP A 134 7.70 -1.53 17.76
C ASP A 134 7.47 -1.67 16.24
N LEU A 135 6.34 -1.15 15.73
CA LEU A 135 6.04 -1.15 14.31
C LEU A 135 6.62 0.08 13.62
N PHE A 136 7.14 -0.11 12.40
CA PHE A 136 7.73 0.95 11.58
C PHE A 136 7.45 0.72 10.10
N GLY A 137 7.65 1.76 9.31
CA GLY A 137 7.47 1.76 7.86
C GLY A 137 6.12 2.27 7.39
N SER A 138 6.02 2.44 6.08
CA SER A 138 4.85 2.97 5.38
C SER A 138 3.92 1.87 4.90
N GLU A 139 2.61 2.11 4.92
CA GLU A 139 1.59 1.19 4.43
C GLU A 139 0.39 1.91 3.79
N VAL A 140 -0.32 1.21 2.93
CA VAL A 140 -1.54 1.70 2.30
C VAL A 140 -2.68 0.73 2.58
N TRP A 141 -3.78 1.24 3.11
CA TRP A 141 -5.00 0.47 3.34
C TRP A 141 -6.01 0.75 2.23
N ILE A 142 -6.59 -0.31 1.67
CA ILE A 142 -7.52 -0.26 0.56
C ILE A 142 -8.79 -1.05 0.85
N SER A 143 -9.81 -0.90 -0.01
CA SER A 143 -11.00 -1.75 0.05
C SER A 143 -10.69 -3.19 -0.33
N SER A 144 -11.38 -4.14 0.31
CA SER A 144 -11.40 -5.55 -0.09
C SER A 144 -12.39 -5.83 -1.22
N VAL A 145 -13.26 -4.88 -1.56
CA VAL A 145 -14.37 -5.04 -2.50
C VAL A 145 -13.91 -4.78 -3.93
N GLN A 146 -14.26 -5.70 -4.85
CA GLN A 146 -14.02 -5.50 -6.29
C GLN A 146 -15.01 -4.48 -6.89
N PRO A 147 -14.57 -3.62 -7.82
CA PRO A 147 -13.21 -3.48 -8.37
C PRO A 147 -12.30 -2.53 -7.59
N TYR A 148 -12.76 -1.95 -6.48
CA TYR A 148 -12.05 -0.93 -5.70
C TYR A 148 -10.72 -1.43 -5.14
N ASN A 149 -10.63 -2.73 -4.82
CA ASN A 149 -9.39 -3.37 -4.41
C ASN A 149 -8.31 -3.28 -5.51
N ALA A 150 -8.69 -3.46 -6.77
CA ALA A 150 -7.75 -3.37 -7.88
C ALA A 150 -7.22 -1.95 -8.07
N TYR A 151 -8.11 -0.96 -8.07
CA TYR A 151 -7.74 0.45 -8.16
C TYR A 151 -6.84 0.87 -6.99
N GLY A 152 -7.24 0.50 -5.76
CA GLY A 152 -6.46 0.77 -4.57
C GLY A 152 -5.10 0.10 -4.57
N TYR A 153 -5.00 -1.15 -5.06
CA TYR A 153 -3.73 -1.86 -5.13
C TYR A 153 -2.75 -1.20 -6.12
N GLN A 154 -3.20 -0.83 -7.31
CA GLN A 154 -2.36 -0.17 -8.31
C GLN A 154 -1.82 1.16 -7.79
N PHE A 155 -2.68 1.98 -7.18
CA PHE A 155 -2.24 3.20 -6.51
C PHE A 155 -1.26 2.91 -5.37
N GLY A 156 -1.63 1.99 -4.48
CA GLY A 156 -0.81 1.63 -3.32
C GLY A 156 0.57 1.07 -3.71
N TRP A 157 0.64 0.33 -4.81
CA TRP A 157 1.91 -0.14 -5.36
C TRP A 157 2.81 1.04 -5.76
N GLU A 158 2.28 2.03 -6.48
CA GLU A 158 3.03 3.23 -6.85
C GLU A 158 3.44 4.03 -5.61
N GLN A 159 2.53 4.20 -4.65
CA GLN A 159 2.84 4.87 -3.38
C GLN A 159 4.00 4.19 -2.64
N MET A 160 4.02 2.86 -2.60
CA MET A 160 5.12 2.12 -1.99
C MET A 160 6.45 2.35 -2.72
N GLN A 161 6.47 2.54 -4.04
CA GLN A 161 7.70 2.86 -4.76
C GLN A 161 8.26 4.24 -4.34
N GLN A 162 7.39 5.25 -4.15
CA GLN A 162 7.83 6.57 -3.67
C GLN A 162 8.35 6.48 -2.23
N MET A 163 7.66 5.78 -1.34
CA MET A 163 8.11 5.59 0.05
C MET A 163 9.44 4.84 0.13
N LYS A 164 9.65 3.84 -0.74
CA LYS A 164 10.94 3.17 -0.91
C LYS A 164 12.03 4.14 -1.35
N GLY A 165 11.72 5.02 -2.30
CA GLY A 165 12.63 6.07 -2.78
C GLY A 165 13.05 7.03 -1.68
N MET A 166 12.19 7.29 -0.71
CA MET A 166 12.50 8.06 0.49
C MET A 166 13.38 7.31 1.51
N GLY A 167 13.47 5.99 1.41
CA GLY A 167 14.22 5.14 2.32
C GLY A 167 13.41 4.50 3.46
N LEU A 168 12.08 4.61 3.40
CA LEU A 168 11.19 3.99 4.38
C LEU A 168 11.11 2.47 4.18
N PHE A 169 10.91 1.76 5.27
CA PHE A 169 10.51 0.36 5.22
C PHE A 169 9.08 0.23 4.67
N LEU A 170 8.85 -0.77 3.83
CA LEU A 170 7.54 -0.96 3.21
C LEU A 170 6.75 -2.04 3.93
N ARG A 171 5.63 -1.66 4.50
CA ARG A 171 4.66 -2.60 5.10
C ARG A 171 3.64 -3.09 4.08
N GLY A 172 3.61 -2.49 2.88
CA GLY A 172 2.84 -2.93 1.72
C GLY A 172 1.43 -2.37 1.62
N VAL A 173 0.68 -2.92 0.66
CA VAL A 173 -0.72 -2.58 0.38
C VAL A 173 -1.61 -3.63 1.02
N LYS A 174 -2.60 -3.21 1.82
CA LYS A 174 -3.32 -4.09 2.73
C LYS A 174 -4.83 -3.89 2.66
N THR A 175 -5.55 -4.94 2.98
CA THR A 175 -6.98 -4.89 3.34
C THR A 175 -7.16 -5.32 4.79
N LYS A 176 -8.22 -4.85 5.43
CA LYS A 176 -8.60 -5.29 6.77
C LYS A 176 -10.11 -5.44 6.84
N LEU A 177 -10.57 -6.56 7.35
CA LEU A 177 -11.99 -6.86 7.48
C LEU A 177 -12.44 -6.83 8.94
N LYS A 178 -13.72 -6.52 9.11
CA LYS A 178 -14.47 -6.75 10.35
C LYS A 178 -14.95 -8.22 10.39
N ASP A 179 -15.41 -8.65 11.55
CA ASP A 179 -15.94 -10.01 11.73
C ASP A 179 -17.13 -10.31 10.81
N ASN A 180 -17.87 -9.28 10.38
CA ASN A 180 -18.99 -9.43 9.46
C ASN A 180 -18.58 -9.42 7.96
N GLY A 181 -17.30 -9.33 7.66
CA GLY A 181 -16.76 -9.31 6.30
C GLY A 181 -16.71 -7.94 5.62
N ASP A 182 -17.18 -6.88 6.25
CA ASP A 182 -17.04 -5.50 5.73
C ASP A 182 -15.61 -4.99 5.92
N ASP A 183 -15.19 -4.05 5.07
CA ASP A 183 -13.94 -3.32 5.28
C ASP A 183 -13.90 -2.69 6.68
N TYR A 184 -12.78 -2.83 7.36
CA TYR A 184 -12.62 -2.35 8.74
C TYR A 184 -12.67 -0.82 8.85
N TYR A 185 -11.96 -0.14 7.95
CA TYR A 185 -11.83 1.32 8.00
C TYR A 185 -13.08 2.02 7.48
N GLY A 186 -13.59 2.97 8.28
CA GLY A 186 -14.85 3.64 8.00
C GLY A 186 -14.80 4.47 6.72
N ILE A 187 -13.73 5.23 6.48
CA ILE A 187 -13.60 6.05 5.26
C ILE A 187 -13.61 5.18 4.00
N ILE A 188 -12.98 4.01 4.02
CA ILE A 188 -12.99 3.06 2.92
C ILE A 188 -14.40 2.53 2.66
N ARG A 189 -15.11 2.09 3.72
CA ARG A 189 -16.50 1.62 3.58
C ARG A 189 -17.44 2.69 3.03
N GLU A 190 -17.35 3.91 3.57
CA GLU A 190 -18.21 5.02 3.18
C GLU A 190 -17.96 5.44 1.72
N SER A 191 -16.70 5.45 1.30
CA SER A 191 -16.31 5.74 -0.09
C SER A 191 -16.80 4.64 -1.04
N THR A 192 -16.51 3.38 -0.73
CA THR A 192 -16.94 2.22 -1.54
C THR A 192 -18.46 2.16 -1.68
N ALA A 193 -19.22 2.43 -0.60
CA ALA A 193 -20.68 2.48 -0.64
C ALA A 193 -21.24 3.58 -1.56
N ARG A 194 -20.43 4.60 -1.87
CA ARG A 194 -20.77 5.70 -2.79
C ARG A 194 -20.17 5.54 -4.18
N GLY A 195 -19.50 4.43 -4.45
CA GLY A 195 -18.89 4.17 -5.74
C GLY A 195 -17.53 4.86 -5.94
N ILE A 196 -16.87 5.34 -4.88
CA ILE A 196 -15.60 6.06 -4.95
C ILE A 196 -14.45 5.14 -4.52
N PRO A 197 -13.46 4.88 -5.37
CA PRO A 197 -12.20 4.25 -4.95
C PRO A 197 -11.51 5.09 -3.88
N SER A 198 -10.91 4.45 -2.90
CA SER A 198 -10.20 5.18 -1.84
C SER A 198 -9.04 4.37 -1.26
N ALA A 199 -8.08 5.08 -0.69
CA ALA A 199 -6.96 4.54 0.05
C ALA A 199 -6.66 5.39 1.28
N ILE A 200 -6.20 4.76 2.35
CA ILE A 200 -5.58 5.43 3.49
C ILE A 200 -4.08 5.28 3.31
N ILE A 201 -3.36 6.39 3.34
CA ILE A 201 -1.90 6.43 3.28
C ILE A 201 -1.38 6.62 4.69
N GLU A 202 -0.73 5.61 5.23
CA GLU A 202 -0.04 5.65 6.52
C GLU A 202 1.45 5.83 6.24
N HIS A 203 1.94 7.07 6.34
CA HIS A 203 3.28 7.42 5.87
C HIS A 203 4.39 6.74 6.65
N CYS A 204 4.29 6.77 7.98
CA CYS A 204 5.28 6.21 8.90
C CYS A 204 4.70 6.10 10.31
N HIS A 205 5.42 5.43 11.22
CA HIS A 205 5.05 5.34 12.63
C HIS A 205 5.74 6.46 13.42
N VAL A 206 4.95 7.40 13.94
CA VAL A 206 5.46 8.61 14.62
C VAL A 206 6.05 8.33 16.01
N ASP A 207 5.90 7.11 16.52
CA ASP A 207 6.28 6.64 17.85
C ASP A 207 7.47 5.68 17.85
N GLU A 208 8.08 5.41 16.66
CA GLU A 208 9.15 4.44 16.53
C GLU A 208 10.43 5.08 15.97
N GLY A 209 11.58 4.75 16.59
CA GLY A 209 12.86 5.44 16.37
C GLY A 209 13.40 5.38 14.95
N ARG A 210 13.05 4.36 14.15
CA ARG A 210 13.47 4.22 12.75
C ARG A 210 12.72 5.17 11.81
N ASP A 211 11.46 5.48 12.15
CA ASP A 211 10.58 6.31 11.33
C ASP A 211 10.58 7.79 11.76
N ILE A 212 10.79 8.08 13.04
CA ILE A 212 10.81 9.46 13.57
C ILE A 212 11.68 10.41 12.71
N PRO A 213 12.89 10.05 12.23
CA PRO A 213 13.70 10.94 11.41
C PRO A 213 13.05 11.43 10.12
N TYR A 214 12.00 10.75 9.64
CA TYR A 214 11.28 11.11 8.42
C TYR A 214 10.11 12.07 8.65
N CYS A 215 9.71 12.32 9.92
CA CYS A 215 8.48 13.08 10.23
C CYS A 215 8.65 14.09 11.37
N GLN A 216 9.85 14.60 11.61
CA GLN A 216 10.11 15.52 12.74
C GLN A 216 9.73 16.96 12.47
N THR A 217 9.71 17.38 11.22
CA THR A 217 9.55 18.79 10.85
C THR A 217 8.41 18.96 9.85
N GLU A 218 7.88 20.19 9.80
CA GLU A 218 6.88 20.55 8.78
C GLU A 218 7.38 20.32 7.35
N GLU A 219 8.68 20.50 7.10
CA GLU A 219 9.27 20.22 5.79
C GLU A 219 9.29 18.73 5.46
N ASP A 220 9.46 17.86 6.47
CA ASP A 220 9.35 16.41 6.30
C ASP A 220 7.90 16.04 5.89
N TRP A 221 6.89 16.63 6.54
CA TRP A 221 5.48 16.40 6.20
C TRP A 221 5.13 16.90 4.79
N LYS A 222 5.65 18.07 4.41
CA LYS A 222 5.51 18.60 3.04
C LYS A 222 6.18 17.70 2.02
N ARG A 223 7.32 17.09 2.38
CA ARG A 223 7.99 16.13 1.52
C ARG A 223 7.11 14.92 1.25
N PHE A 224 6.44 14.35 2.26
CA PHE A 224 5.46 13.29 2.06
C PHE A 224 4.36 13.73 1.09
N GLY A 225 3.80 14.91 1.27
CA GLY A 225 2.76 15.43 0.37
C GLY A 225 3.22 15.55 -1.09
N ARG A 226 4.46 15.94 -1.33
CA ARG A 226 5.03 15.98 -2.69
C ARG A 226 5.19 14.57 -3.29
N GLU A 227 5.63 13.60 -2.50
CA GLU A 227 5.75 12.21 -2.95
C GLU A 227 4.37 11.56 -3.18
N ASP A 228 3.37 11.90 -2.36
CA ASP A 228 1.98 11.48 -2.58
C ASP A 228 1.43 12.04 -3.90
N ALA A 229 1.69 13.30 -4.17
CA ALA A 229 1.31 13.93 -5.43
C ALA A 229 1.97 13.25 -6.64
N LEU A 230 3.24 12.88 -6.51
CA LEU A 230 3.97 12.14 -7.55
C LEU A 230 3.37 10.75 -7.76
N SER A 231 2.99 10.05 -6.68
CA SER A 231 2.29 8.76 -6.76
C SER A 231 0.97 8.88 -7.53
N VAL A 232 0.17 9.89 -7.22
CA VAL A 232 -1.10 10.16 -7.91
C VAL A 232 -0.88 10.52 -9.37
N ALA A 233 0.12 11.36 -9.65
CA ALA A 233 0.45 11.77 -11.01
C ALA A 233 0.85 10.57 -11.90
N LYS A 234 1.67 9.68 -11.38
CA LYS A 234 2.06 8.45 -12.08
C LYS A 234 0.92 7.45 -12.20
N TYR A 235 0.10 7.32 -11.15
CA TYR A 235 -1.05 6.42 -11.16
C TYR A 235 -2.06 6.78 -12.24
N PHE A 236 -2.36 8.08 -12.40
CA PHE A 236 -3.32 8.57 -13.38
C PHE A 236 -2.69 8.95 -14.74
N GLY A 237 -1.37 8.92 -14.86
CA GLY A 237 -0.70 9.38 -16.08
C GLY A 237 -0.87 10.87 -16.32
N LEU A 238 -0.71 11.68 -15.25
CA LEU A 238 -0.87 13.13 -15.37
C LEU A 238 0.26 13.78 -16.16
N SER A 239 -0.02 14.94 -16.75
CA SER A 239 0.93 15.70 -17.55
C SER A 239 0.91 17.19 -17.19
N ASP A 240 2.02 17.86 -17.46
CA ASP A 240 2.20 19.28 -17.34
C ASP A 240 2.92 19.79 -18.60
N ALA A 241 2.20 20.54 -19.43
CA ALA A 241 2.71 21.03 -20.70
C ALA A 241 3.79 22.10 -20.53
N ASP A 242 3.76 22.87 -19.44
CA ASP A 242 4.72 23.94 -19.18
C ASP A 242 6.11 23.38 -18.85
N THR A 243 6.16 22.28 -18.12
CA THR A 243 7.42 21.59 -17.76
C THR A 243 7.80 20.47 -18.72
N GLY A 244 6.84 20.00 -19.53
CA GLY A 244 7.01 18.86 -20.43
C GLY A 244 6.99 17.50 -19.72
N VAL A 245 6.50 17.46 -18.49
CA VAL A 245 6.30 16.21 -17.74
C VAL A 245 5.09 15.46 -18.26
N ASP A 246 5.22 14.13 -18.43
CA ASP A 246 4.14 13.22 -18.85
C ASP A 246 4.39 11.84 -18.23
N TYR A 247 3.46 11.41 -17.38
CA TYR A 247 3.52 10.14 -16.66
C TYR A 247 2.64 9.03 -17.29
N SER A 248 2.23 9.16 -18.54
CA SER A 248 1.42 8.15 -19.20
C SER A 248 2.10 6.78 -19.27
N ALA A 249 3.41 6.77 -19.50
CA ALA A 249 4.18 5.53 -19.56
C ALA A 249 4.23 4.80 -18.22
N GLU A 250 4.32 5.54 -17.10
CA GLU A 250 4.28 4.98 -15.75
C GLU A 250 2.90 4.41 -15.44
N ALA A 251 1.83 5.09 -15.80
CA ALA A 251 0.47 4.59 -15.66
C ALA A 251 0.24 3.30 -16.47
N ASP A 252 0.83 3.20 -17.66
CA ASP A 252 0.78 1.99 -18.49
C ASP A 252 1.57 0.82 -17.92
N ALA A 253 2.59 1.12 -17.12
CA ALA A 253 3.47 0.13 -16.51
C ALA A 253 2.99 -0.37 -15.13
N LEU A 254 1.84 0.12 -14.63
CA LEU A 254 1.28 -0.34 -13.36
C LEU A 254 1.04 -1.87 -13.38
N PRO A 255 1.24 -2.56 -12.25
CA PRO A 255 1.11 -4.00 -12.20
C PRO A 255 -0.33 -4.44 -12.49
N GLU A 256 -0.46 -5.57 -13.20
CA GLU A 256 -1.74 -6.26 -13.28
C GLU A 256 -2.17 -6.72 -11.89
N VAL A 257 -3.46 -6.56 -11.59
CA VAL A 257 -4.00 -6.97 -10.31
C VAL A 257 -4.44 -8.43 -10.37
N SER A 258 -3.78 -9.28 -9.57
CA SER A 258 -4.30 -10.60 -9.25
C SER A 258 -4.94 -10.57 -7.85
N LEU A 259 -5.98 -11.38 -7.63
CA LEU A 259 -6.59 -11.51 -6.31
C LEU A 259 -5.61 -11.97 -5.23
N GLN A 260 -4.53 -12.65 -5.63
CA GLN A 260 -3.45 -13.10 -4.76
C GLN A 260 -2.49 -11.98 -4.35
N SER A 261 -2.49 -10.85 -5.06
CA SER A 261 -1.64 -9.70 -4.72
C SER A 261 -2.27 -8.82 -3.63
N ILE A 262 -3.56 -9.00 -3.35
CA ILE A 262 -4.30 -8.20 -2.36
C ILE A 262 -4.56 -9.11 -1.17
N LEU A 263 -3.73 -8.98 -0.18
CA LEU A 263 -3.71 -9.88 0.95
C LEU A 263 -4.51 -9.28 2.11
N PRO A 264 -5.37 -10.07 2.78
CA PRO A 264 -5.98 -9.62 4.02
C PRO A 264 -4.88 -9.38 5.06
N ALA A 265 -4.89 -8.22 5.71
CA ALA A 265 -3.98 -7.98 6.81
C ALA A 265 -4.41 -8.79 8.03
N THR A 266 -3.70 -9.84 8.29
CA THR A 266 -3.66 -10.42 9.63
C THR A 266 -2.70 -9.57 10.46
N ILE A 267 -3.25 -8.79 11.38
CA ILE A 267 -2.50 -7.77 12.15
C ILE A 267 -1.51 -8.39 13.13
N ARG A 268 -1.59 -9.68 13.38
CA ARG A 268 -0.65 -10.43 14.20
C ARG A 268 -0.55 -11.84 13.64
N ASP A 269 0.17 -11.96 12.58
CA ASP A 269 0.69 -13.26 12.23
C ASP A 269 1.58 -13.76 13.37
N LYS A 270 1.32 -15.00 13.80
CA LYS A 270 2.08 -15.68 14.85
C LYS A 270 2.55 -17.05 14.37
N THR A 271 2.33 -17.31 13.09
CA THR A 271 2.72 -18.55 12.45
C THR A 271 4.12 -18.43 11.87
N GLU A 272 4.83 -19.53 11.82
CA GLU A 272 6.12 -19.59 11.12
C GLU A 272 5.86 -19.59 9.61
N PRO A 273 6.75 -18.98 8.79
CA PRO A 273 6.61 -19.02 7.35
C PRO A 273 6.46 -20.46 6.82
N ASP A 274 5.51 -20.68 5.91
CA ASP A 274 5.26 -21.99 5.30
C ASP A 274 6.50 -22.56 4.58
N ILE A 275 7.27 -21.64 3.97
CA ILE A 275 8.53 -21.96 3.30
C ILE A 275 9.57 -20.93 3.72
N CYS A 276 10.69 -21.41 4.24
CA CYS A 276 11.87 -20.59 4.47
C CYS A 276 13.09 -21.31 3.91
N LEU A 277 13.75 -20.70 2.93
CA LEU A 277 14.95 -21.23 2.29
C LEU A 277 16.12 -20.29 2.54
N LEU A 278 17.21 -20.84 3.00
CA LEU A 278 18.48 -20.15 3.16
C LEU A 278 19.47 -20.74 2.15
N SER A 279 19.89 -19.94 1.20
CA SER A 279 20.82 -20.33 0.15
C SER A 279 22.15 -19.59 0.31
N LEU A 280 23.26 -20.32 0.29
CA LEU A 280 24.58 -19.70 0.24
C LEU A 280 24.88 -19.30 -1.21
N LEU A 281 24.96 -18.01 -1.48
CA LEU A 281 25.31 -17.48 -2.81
C LEU A 281 26.83 -17.38 -3.00
N ASN A 282 27.56 -16.96 -1.98
CA ASN A 282 29.00 -16.82 -2.04
C ASN A 282 29.64 -16.95 -0.65
N ALA A 283 30.86 -17.44 -0.59
CA ALA A 283 31.71 -17.40 0.59
C ALA A 283 33.14 -17.02 0.17
N ASP A 284 33.62 -15.91 0.70
CA ASP A 284 34.99 -15.48 0.57
C ASP A 284 35.80 -15.93 1.79
N TYR A 285 36.65 -16.90 1.59
CA TYR A 285 37.44 -17.50 2.66
C TYR A 285 38.62 -16.63 3.12
N ASP A 286 39.00 -15.65 2.29
CA ASP A 286 40.12 -14.75 2.59
C ASP A 286 39.66 -13.58 3.46
N THR A 287 38.46 -13.03 3.20
CA THR A 287 37.87 -11.93 3.95
C THR A 287 36.95 -12.42 5.08
N GLY A 288 36.47 -13.66 5.01
CA GLY A 288 35.45 -14.21 5.89
C GLY A 288 34.02 -13.74 5.58
N GLU A 289 33.81 -13.06 4.44
CA GLU A 289 32.50 -12.60 4.00
C GLU A 289 31.66 -13.74 3.43
N VAL A 290 30.41 -13.78 3.82
CA VAL A 290 29.42 -14.77 3.33
C VAL A 290 28.19 -14.02 2.83
N THR A 291 27.78 -14.33 1.60
CA THR A 291 26.53 -13.82 1.01
C THR A 291 25.49 -14.92 1.06
N LEU A 292 24.40 -14.64 1.75
CA LEU A 292 23.26 -15.54 1.87
C LEU A 292 22.05 -14.93 1.14
N GLU A 293 21.25 -15.80 0.54
CA GLU A 293 19.92 -15.47 0.05
C GLU A 293 18.92 -16.13 0.97
N VAL A 294 17.98 -15.34 1.48
CA VAL A 294 16.83 -15.81 2.25
C VAL A 294 15.59 -15.67 1.39
N THR A 295 14.91 -16.77 1.14
CA THR A 295 13.62 -16.78 0.43
C THR A 295 12.58 -17.37 1.36
N GLY A 296 11.52 -16.63 1.60
CA GLY A 296 10.42 -17.09 2.40
C GLY A 296 9.09 -16.94 1.67
N THR A 297 8.14 -17.81 2.01
CA THR A 297 6.75 -17.71 1.56
C THR A 297 5.87 -18.05 2.75
N ASP A 298 4.89 -17.20 2.95
CA ASP A 298 3.87 -17.36 3.95
C ASP A 298 2.52 -17.19 3.25
N TYR A 299 1.62 -18.18 3.39
CA TYR A 299 0.35 -18.20 2.66
C TYR A 299 -0.76 -17.47 3.41
N ASP A 300 -0.61 -17.24 4.69
CA ASP A 300 -1.57 -16.51 5.52
C ASP A 300 -1.05 -15.15 5.99
N CYS A 301 0.23 -14.83 5.78
CA CYS A 301 0.80 -13.50 5.97
C CYS A 301 1.70 -13.07 4.79
N PRO A 302 1.35 -11.99 4.12
CA PRO A 302 2.10 -11.50 2.95
C PRO A 302 3.39 -10.76 3.30
N MET A 303 3.65 -10.55 4.58
CA MET A 303 4.78 -9.76 5.04
C MET A 303 5.63 -10.57 6.00
N MET A 304 6.80 -10.94 5.53
CA MET A 304 7.83 -11.58 6.34
C MET A 304 8.82 -10.54 6.82
N TYR A 305 9.12 -10.59 8.10
CA TYR A 305 10.19 -9.83 8.72
C TYR A 305 11.41 -10.73 8.87
N TYR A 306 12.58 -10.20 8.50
CA TYR A 306 13.86 -10.86 8.72
C TYR A 306 14.56 -10.12 9.86
N ASP A 307 14.81 -10.80 10.96
CA ASP A 307 15.65 -10.34 12.05
C ASP A 307 17.12 -10.72 11.81
#